data_e72eabb7a47334fe55accd64cb1036b9
#
_entry.id   e72eabb7a47334fe55accd64cb1036b9
#
_cell.length_a   1.000
_cell.length_b   1.000
_cell.length_c   1.000
_cell.angle_alpha   90.00
_cell.angle_beta   90.00
_cell.angle_gamma   90.00
#
_symmetry.space_group_name_H-M   'P 1'
#
loop_
_entity.id
_entity.type
_entity.pdbx_description
1 polymer ?
#
loop_
_entity_poly.entity_id
_entity_poly.type
_entity_poly.pdbx_seq_one_letter_code
_entity_poly.pdbx_strand_id
1 'polypeptide(L)'
;SGTDRCYEAYTKVGRGYDVVVNIQGDEPFIQKSQLEAVKACFEDPATQIATLVKPFIPDDGLEALENVNSPKVVVGKNMNALYFSRSIIPFQRNVEKEGWLKGHTYYKHIGLYAYRADVLKEITSLPQSSLELAESLEQLRWLENGYTIKVGISEVETIGIDTPQDLARAEAFLKQREGE
;
A
#
# COMPACT_ATOMS: atom_id res chain seq x y z
N SER A 1 -8.19 -13.17 5.94
CA SER A 1 -7.21 -12.18 5.43
C SER A 1 -6.38 -11.60 6.59
N GLY A 2 -5.37 -10.81 6.27
CA GLY A 2 -4.61 -10.02 7.25
C GLY A 2 -5.50 -9.00 7.96
N THR A 3 -6.44 -8.42 7.23
CA THR A 3 -7.42 -7.46 7.75
C THR A 3 -8.34 -8.09 8.79
N ASP A 4 -8.82 -9.32 8.56
CA ASP A 4 -9.66 -10.07 9.52
C ASP A 4 -8.91 -10.35 10.83
N ARG A 5 -7.63 -10.77 10.72
CA ARG A 5 -6.77 -11.01 11.89
C ARG A 5 -6.52 -9.73 12.68
N CYS A 6 -6.34 -8.61 11.98
CA CYS A 6 -6.17 -7.30 12.59
C CYS A 6 -7.42 -6.88 13.37
N TYR A 7 -8.62 -7.10 12.81
CA TYR A 7 -9.88 -6.82 13.49
C TYR A 7 -10.10 -7.74 14.71
N GLU A 8 -9.79 -9.02 14.59
CA GLU A 8 -9.87 -9.97 15.73
C GLU A 8 -8.93 -9.53 16.87
N ALA A 9 -7.70 -9.15 16.54
CA ALA A 9 -6.74 -8.64 17.54
C ALA A 9 -7.25 -7.36 18.21
N TYR A 10 -7.75 -6.40 17.43
CA TYR A 10 -8.34 -5.16 17.94
C TYR A 10 -9.48 -5.43 18.93
N THR A 11 -10.40 -6.33 18.59
CA THR A 11 -11.54 -6.67 19.47
C THR A 11 -11.09 -7.32 20.77
N LYS A 12 -10.06 -8.18 20.73
CA LYS A 12 -9.47 -8.81 21.93
C LYS A 12 -8.78 -7.83 22.86
N VAL A 13 -8.13 -6.80 22.31
CA VAL A 13 -7.47 -5.75 23.10
C VAL A 13 -8.47 -4.88 23.86
N GLY A 14 -9.64 -4.62 23.28
CA GLY A 14 -10.80 -4.00 23.94
C GLY A 14 -10.60 -2.59 24.50
N ARG A 15 -9.61 -1.81 24.00
CA ARG A 15 -9.26 -0.48 24.51
C ARG A 15 -9.89 0.69 23.78
N GLY A 16 -10.71 0.46 22.74
CA GLY A 16 -11.44 1.51 22.04
C GLY A 16 -10.55 2.54 21.31
N TYR A 17 -9.52 2.08 20.61
CA TYR A 17 -8.71 2.95 19.76
C TYR A 17 -9.50 3.42 18.54
N ASP A 18 -9.27 4.67 18.10
CA ASP A 18 -9.96 5.27 16.95
C ASP A 18 -9.41 4.76 15.63
N VAL A 19 -8.09 4.48 15.57
CA VAL A 19 -7.38 4.04 14.38
C VAL A 19 -6.55 2.80 14.68
N VAL A 20 -6.60 1.83 13.77
CA VAL A 20 -5.85 0.58 13.85
C VAL A 20 -4.90 0.51 12.67
N VAL A 21 -3.62 0.30 12.92
CA VAL A 21 -2.57 0.14 11.90
C VAL A 21 -2.25 -1.34 11.75
N ASN A 22 -2.38 -1.86 10.54
CA ASN A 22 -2.05 -3.24 10.18
C ASN A 22 -0.64 -3.30 9.58
N ILE A 23 0.31 -3.80 10.34
CA ILE A 23 1.68 -4.07 9.89
C ILE A 23 1.76 -5.57 9.58
N GLN A 24 2.05 -5.89 8.32
CA GLN A 24 2.18 -7.28 7.87
C GLN A 24 3.43 -7.91 8.47
N GLY A 25 3.34 -9.19 8.86
CA GLY A 25 4.46 -9.90 9.48
C GLY A 25 5.64 -10.18 8.54
N ASP A 26 5.43 -10.08 7.24
CA ASP A 26 6.40 -10.21 6.15
C ASP A 26 7.09 -8.87 5.80
N GLU A 27 6.72 -7.77 6.45
CA GLU A 27 7.34 -6.45 6.31
C GLU A 27 8.07 -6.01 7.59
N PRO A 28 9.15 -6.68 7.99
CA PRO A 28 9.83 -6.42 9.27
C PRO A 28 10.60 -5.09 9.30
N PHE A 29 10.76 -4.41 8.16
CA PHE A 29 11.57 -3.20 8.04
C PHE A 29 10.74 -1.91 7.96
N ILE A 30 9.50 -1.94 8.47
CA ILE A 30 8.68 -0.73 8.61
C ILE A 30 9.43 0.33 9.41
N GLN A 31 9.54 1.53 8.85
CA GLN A 31 10.22 2.64 9.48
C GLN A 31 9.23 3.57 10.18
N LYS A 32 9.72 4.28 11.21
CA LYS A 32 8.94 5.27 11.96
C LYS A 32 8.32 6.32 11.04
N SER A 33 9.05 6.79 10.02
CA SER A 33 8.55 7.77 9.04
C SER A 33 7.31 7.27 8.27
N GLN A 34 7.23 5.97 7.98
CA GLN A 34 6.08 5.37 7.33
C GLN A 34 4.86 5.32 8.26
N LEU A 35 5.07 5.00 9.54
CA LEU A 35 4.00 5.05 10.55
C LEU A 35 3.50 6.48 10.76
N GLU A 36 4.38 7.46 10.76
CA GLU A 36 4.02 8.88 10.84
C GLU A 36 3.25 9.33 9.58
N ALA A 37 3.67 8.92 8.40
CA ALA A 37 3.01 9.25 7.14
C ALA A 37 1.58 8.68 7.06
N VAL A 38 1.38 7.40 7.45
CA VAL A 38 0.04 6.81 7.45
C VAL A 38 -0.85 7.41 8.52
N LYS A 39 -0.28 7.74 9.69
CA LYS A 39 -1.00 8.42 10.77
C LYS A 39 -1.47 9.81 10.34
N ALA A 40 -0.62 10.58 9.65
CA ALA A 40 -0.95 11.92 9.16
C ALA A 40 -2.17 11.94 8.22
N CYS A 41 -2.44 10.85 7.50
CA CYS A 41 -3.65 10.73 6.69
C CYS A 41 -4.94 10.91 7.49
N PHE A 42 -4.93 10.61 8.81
CA PHE A 42 -6.10 10.71 9.71
C PHE A 42 -6.24 12.08 10.37
N GLU A 43 -5.39 13.05 10.06
CA GLU A 43 -5.62 14.46 10.40
C GLU A 43 -6.86 14.99 9.66
N ASP A 44 -7.17 14.44 8.50
CA ASP A 44 -8.45 14.62 7.83
C ASP A 44 -9.50 13.69 8.48
N PRO A 45 -10.52 14.24 9.16
CA PRO A 45 -11.53 13.44 9.83
C PRO A 45 -12.38 12.59 8.89
N ALA A 46 -12.39 12.90 7.59
CA ALA A 46 -13.10 12.12 6.57
C ALA A 46 -12.34 10.86 6.12
N THR A 47 -11.08 10.71 6.53
CA THR A 47 -10.28 9.52 6.17
C THR A 47 -10.86 8.27 6.82
N GLN A 48 -11.26 7.31 5.98
CA GLN A 48 -11.78 6.01 6.39
C GLN A 48 -10.66 4.97 6.49
N ILE A 49 -9.90 4.85 5.42
CA ILE A 49 -8.77 3.92 5.25
C ILE A 49 -7.58 4.73 4.76
N ALA A 50 -6.38 4.39 5.17
CA ALA A 50 -5.15 4.96 4.64
C ALA A 50 -4.16 3.87 4.25
N THR A 51 -3.36 4.17 3.23
CA THR A 51 -2.22 3.36 2.79
C THR A 51 -1.07 4.25 2.35
N LEU A 52 0.05 3.65 1.99
CA LEU A 52 1.20 4.38 1.50
C LEU A 52 1.52 4.02 0.05
N VAL A 53 2.13 4.98 -0.62
CA VAL A 53 2.72 4.77 -1.96
C VAL A 53 4.12 5.37 -2.01
N LYS A 54 4.94 4.80 -2.88
CA LYS A 54 6.25 5.36 -3.25
C LYS A 54 6.20 5.76 -4.72
N PRO A 55 6.61 6.99 -5.08
CA PRO A 55 6.77 7.35 -6.49
C PRO A 55 7.90 6.52 -7.11
N PHE A 56 7.67 6.01 -8.33
CA PHE A 56 8.75 5.50 -9.16
C PHE A 56 9.60 6.65 -9.66
N ILE A 57 10.91 6.46 -9.69
CA ILE A 57 11.86 7.39 -10.30
C ILE A 57 12.39 6.82 -11.62
N PRO A 58 12.88 7.65 -12.55
CA PRO A 58 13.40 7.18 -13.84
C PRO A 58 14.47 6.09 -13.71
N ASP A 59 15.29 6.14 -12.67
CA ASP A 59 16.37 5.19 -12.42
C ASP A 59 15.87 3.79 -11.98
N ASP A 60 14.61 3.67 -11.52
CA ASP A 60 14.00 2.36 -11.24
C ASP A 60 13.85 1.51 -12.52
N GLY A 61 13.72 2.16 -13.66
CA GLY A 61 13.61 1.53 -14.95
C GLY A 61 12.24 0.95 -15.27
N LEU A 62 12.03 0.61 -16.53
CA LEU A 62 10.77 0.07 -17.03
C LEU A 62 10.44 -1.30 -16.43
N GLU A 63 11.45 -2.14 -16.20
CA GLU A 63 11.28 -3.48 -15.62
C GLU A 63 10.65 -3.43 -14.24
N ALA A 64 11.07 -2.48 -13.38
CA ALA A 64 10.45 -2.29 -12.08
C ALA A 64 8.99 -1.84 -12.20
N LEU A 65 8.67 -0.97 -13.17
CA LEU A 65 7.30 -0.53 -13.43
C LEU A 65 6.42 -1.67 -13.97
N GLU A 66 6.97 -2.58 -14.78
CA GLU A 66 6.26 -3.74 -15.36
C GLU A 66 6.06 -4.88 -14.35
N ASN A 67 6.77 -4.87 -13.22
CA ASN A 67 6.68 -5.94 -12.23
C ASN A 67 5.25 -6.06 -11.66
N VAL A 68 4.60 -7.17 -11.96
CA VAL A 68 3.22 -7.48 -11.51
C VAL A 68 3.10 -7.68 -10.00
N ASN A 69 4.22 -7.97 -9.32
CA ASN A 69 4.26 -8.10 -7.86
C ASN A 69 4.36 -6.74 -7.14
N SER A 70 4.57 -5.67 -7.90
CA SER A 70 4.53 -4.29 -7.42
C SER A 70 3.26 -3.59 -7.94
N PRO A 71 2.12 -3.65 -7.23
CA PRO A 71 0.90 -3.00 -7.69
C PRO A 71 1.10 -1.50 -7.86
N LYS A 72 0.52 -0.95 -8.93
CA LYS A 72 0.49 0.49 -9.21
C LYS A 72 -0.79 1.10 -8.67
N VAL A 73 -0.72 2.37 -8.28
CA VAL A 73 -1.86 3.11 -7.74
C VAL A 73 -2.04 4.39 -8.55
N VAL A 74 -3.26 4.61 -9.03
CA VAL A 74 -3.64 5.93 -9.56
C VAL A 74 -4.20 6.76 -8.42
N VAL A 75 -3.62 7.95 -8.21
CA VAL A 75 -3.95 8.83 -7.08
C VAL A 75 -4.62 10.09 -7.59
N GLY A 76 -5.76 10.44 -6.98
CA GLY A 76 -6.49 11.67 -7.28
C GLY A 76 -5.84 12.91 -6.65
N LYS A 77 -6.25 14.09 -7.08
CA LYS A 77 -5.74 15.38 -6.56
C LYS A 77 -5.95 15.56 -5.06
N ASN A 78 -6.96 14.92 -4.49
CA ASN A 78 -7.26 14.90 -3.06
C ASN A 78 -6.48 13.85 -2.28
N MET A 79 -5.48 13.22 -2.90
CA MET A 79 -4.70 12.12 -2.33
C MET A 79 -5.53 10.90 -1.94
N ASN A 80 -6.63 10.64 -2.63
CA ASN A 80 -7.35 9.37 -2.54
C ASN A 80 -6.94 8.45 -3.69
N ALA A 81 -6.79 7.16 -3.42
CA ALA A 81 -6.59 6.16 -4.44
C ALA A 81 -7.84 6.08 -5.33
N LEU A 82 -7.62 6.11 -6.65
CA LEU A 82 -8.68 5.93 -7.65
C LEU A 82 -8.78 4.46 -8.07
N TYR A 83 -7.64 3.79 -8.22
CA TYR A 83 -7.57 2.37 -8.55
C TYR A 83 -6.20 1.79 -8.24
N PHE A 84 -6.15 0.48 -7.98
CA PHE A 84 -4.93 -0.31 -7.82
C PHE A 84 -4.90 -1.38 -8.90
N SER A 85 -3.74 -1.61 -9.53
CA SER A 85 -3.58 -2.68 -10.51
C SER A 85 -2.17 -3.26 -10.52
N ARG A 86 -2.07 -4.54 -10.84
CA ARG A 86 -0.79 -5.18 -11.16
C ARG A 86 -0.26 -4.74 -12.52
N SER A 87 -1.15 -4.33 -13.43
CA SER A 87 -0.79 -3.71 -14.71
C SER A 87 -0.24 -2.31 -14.52
N ILE A 88 0.47 -1.80 -15.52
CA ILE A 88 0.88 -0.38 -15.51
C ILE A 88 -0.35 0.49 -15.75
N ILE A 89 -0.67 1.32 -14.80
CA ILE A 89 -1.72 2.34 -14.85
C ILE A 89 -1.18 3.68 -14.34
N PRO A 90 -1.55 4.83 -14.99
CA PRO A 90 -2.31 4.95 -16.24
C PRO A 90 -1.48 4.60 -17.47
N PHE A 91 -2.16 4.30 -18.58
CA PHE A 91 -1.52 4.17 -19.89
C PHE A 91 -1.18 5.54 -20.46
N GLN A 92 0.06 5.74 -20.90
CA GLN A 92 0.43 6.99 -21.60
C GLN A 92 0.27 6.81 -23.12
N ARG A 93 -0.78 7.41 -23.66
CA ARG A 93 -1.00 7.43 -25.11
C ARG A 93 0.02 8.34 -25.80
N ASN A 94 0.52 7.92 -26.94
CA ASN A 94 1.47 8.67 -27.79
C ASN A 94 2.85 8.91 -27.15
N VAL A 95 3.23 8.12 -26.16
CA VAL A 95 4.56 8.10 -25.54
C VAL A 95 5.07 6.66 -25.55
N GLU A 96 6.28 6.45 -26.07
CA GLU A 96 6.92 5.14 -25.99
C GLU A 96 7.16 4.76 -24.53
N LYS A 97 7.07 3.46 -24.21
CA LYS A 97 7.13 2.98 -22.80
C LYS A 97 8.39 3.43 -22.06
N GLU A 98 9.52 3.53 -22.77
CA GLU A 98 10.81 3.98 -22.24
C GLU A 98 10.77 5.43 -21.73
N GLY A 99 9.81 6.19 -22.18
CA GLY A 99 9.57 7.58 -21.77
C GLY A 99 8.57 7.74 -20.63
N TRP A 100 7.87 6.67 -20.21
CA TRP A 100 6.75 6.79 -19.29
C TRP A 100 7.13 7.33 -17.92
N LEU A 101 8.22 6.85 -17.33
CA LEU A 101 8.71 7.34 -16.02
C LEU A 101 9.20 8.79 -16.04
N LYS A 102 9.49 9.36 -17.23
CA LYS A 102 9.84 10.78 -17.40
C LYS A 102 8.61 11.66 -17.63
N GLY A 103 7.57 11.10 -18.24
CA GLY A 103 6.36 11.83 -18.63
C GLY A 103 5.27 11.88 -17.56
N HIS A 104 5.27 10.93 -16.61
CA HIS A 104 4.24 10.82 -15.56
C HIS A 104 4.81 10.22 -14.29
N THR A 105 4.31 10.68 -13.15
CA THR A 105 4.64 10.07 -11.85
C THR A 105 3.77 8.86 -11.60
N TYR A 106 4.36 7.67 -11.70
CA TYR A 106 3.73 6.42 -11.28
C TYR A 106 3.97 6.18 -9.80
N TYR A 107 3.03 5.53 -9.15
CA TYR A 107 3.12 5.21 -7.73
C TYR A 107 3.08 3.69 -7.52
N LYS A 108 4.06 3.17 -6.78
CA LYS A 108 4.08 1.83 -6.24
C LYS A 108 3.31 1.78 -4.93
N HIS A 109 2.43 0.82 -4.78
CA HIS A 109 1.73 0.57 -3.51
C HIS A 109 2.70 -0.02 -2.47
N ILE A 110 2.59 0.47 -1.23
CA ILE A 110 3.23 -0.10 -0.05
C ILE A 110 2.12 -0.71 0.82
N GLY A 111 2.25 -2.01 1.16
CA GLY A 111 1.21 -2.82 1.82
C GLY A 111 0.89 -2.46 3.27
N LEU A 112 1.26 -1.27 3.73
CA LEU A 112 0.90 -0.76 5.05
C LEU A 112 -0.48 -0.12 5.02
N TYR A 113 -1.39 -0.57 5.87
CA TYR A 113 -2.73 -0.03 5.98
C TYR A 113 -3.06 0.46 7.39
N ALA A 114 -3.89 1.50 7.44
CA ALA A 114 -4.53 1.94 8.67
C ALA A 114 -6.02 2.19 8.42
N TYR A 115 -6.84 1.95 9.44
CA TYR A 115 -8.29 2.00 9.33
C TYR A 115 -8.89 2.74 10.52
N ARG A 116 -9.97 3.47 10.33
CA ARG A 116 -10.86 3.77 11.44
C ARG A 116 -11.43 2.47 12.00
N ALA A 117 -11.58 2.37 13.30
CA ALA A 117 -11.95 1.13 13.95
C ALA A 117 -13.36 0.64 13.57
N ASP A 118 -14.30 1.55 13.37
CA ASP A 118 -15.65 1.27 12.87
C ASP A 118 -15.63 0.79 11.41
N VAL A 119 -14.85 1.46 10.56
CA VAL A 119 -14.65 1.06 9.16
C VAL A 119 -13.97 -0.31 9.07
N LEU A 120 -12.97 -0.60 9.92
CA LEU A 120 -12.32 -1.91 9.96
C LEU A 120 -13.34 -3.03 10.22
N LYS A 121 -14.28 -2.82 11.14
CA LYS A 121 -15.37 -3.74 11.40
C LYS A 121 -16.25 -3.98 10.16
N GLU A 122 -16.60 -2.90 9.46
CA GLU A 122 -17.47 -2.98 8.28
C GLU A 122 -16.80 -3.72 7.13
N ILE A 123 -15.56 -3.38 6.79
CA ILE A 123 -14.85 -3.96 5.63
C ILE A 123 -14.51 -5.44 5.81
N THR A 124 -14.34 -5.93 7.05
CA THR A 124 -14.16 -7.36 7.32
C THR A 124 -15.43 -8.18 7.11
N SER A 125 -16.60 -7.54 7.07
CA SER A 125 -17.88 -8.21 6.79
C SER A 125 -18.23 -8.27 5.31
N LEU A 126 -17.46 -7.60 4.44
CA LEU A 126 -17.72 -7.56 3.01
C LEU A 126 -17.35 -8.89 2.33
N PRO A 127 -18.22 -9.41 1.44
CA PRO A 127 -17.85 -10.55 0.61
C PRO A 127 -16.75 -10.16 -0.38
N GLN A 128 -15.98 -11.14 -0.84
CA GLN A 128 -15.01 -10.92 -1.91
C GLN A 128 -15.69 -10.32 -3.15
N SER A 129 -14.99 -9.40 -3.79
CA SER A 129 -15.52 -8.64 -4.93
C SER A 129 -14.85 -9.05 -6.25
N SER A 130 -15.45 -8.64 -7.37
CA SER A 130 -15.00 -9.06 -8.70
C SER A 130 -13.60 -8.53 -9.03
N LEU A 131 -13.32 -7.27 -8.69
CA LEU A 131 -12.01 -6.65 -8.94
C LEU A 131 -10.93 -7.23 -8.02
N GLU A 132 -11.26 -7.47 -6.75
CA GLU A 132 -10.36 -8.16 -5.82
C GLU A 132 -9.93 -9.52 -6.36
N LEU A 133 -10.88 -10.33 -6.83
CA LEU A 133 -10.59 -11.65 -7.37
C LEU A 133 -9.76 -11.59 -8.65
N ALA A 134 -10.04 -10.62 -9.53
CA ALA A 134 -9.32 -10.46 -10.79
C ALA A 134 -7.85 -10.06 -10.58
N GLU A 135 -7.60 -9.09 -9.71
CA GLU A 135 -6.25 -8.55 -9.45
C GLU A 135 -5.55 -9.25 -8.27
N SER A 136 -6.27 -10.04 -7.46
CA SER A 136 -5.81 -10.56 -6.15
C SER A 136 -5.29 -9.44 -5.25
N LEU A 137 -6.09 -8.37 -5.14
CA LEU A 137 -5.83 -7.17 -4.35
C LEU A 137 -7.04 -6.86 -3.47
N GLU A 138 -6.95 -7.15 -2.16
CA GLU A 138 -8.05 -7.02 -1.19
C GLU A 138 -8.64 -5.60 -1.15
N GLN A 139 -7.81 -4.58 -1.29
CA GLN A 139 -8.25 -3.17 -1.24
C GLN A 139 -9.22 -2.79 -2.35
N LEU A 140 -9.27 -3.53 -3.44
CA LEU A 140 -10.27 -3.32 -4.50
C LEU A 140 -11.67 -3.65 -4.01
N ARG A 141 -11.84 -4.62 -3.09
CA ARG A 141 -13.13 -4.89 -2.44
C ARG A 141 -13.69 -3.63 -1.77
N TRP A 142 -12.82 -2.89 -1.08
CA TRP A 142 -13.23 -1.69 -0.37
C TRP A 142 -13.62 -0.57 -1.35
N LEU A 143 -12.83 -0.36 -2.40
CA LEU A 143 -13.17 0.63 -3.46
C LEU A 143 -14.48 0.27 -4.18
N GLU A 144 -14.72 -1.00 -4.53
CA GLU A 144 -15.97 -1.44 -5.17
C GLU A 144 -17.19 -1.20 -4.26
N ASN A 145 -17.02 -1.23 -2.94
CA ASN A 145 -18.07 -0.97 -1.97
C ASN A 145 -18.17 0.51 -1.54
N GLY A 146 -17.46 1.41 -2.22
CA GLY A 146 -17.58 2.86 -2.05
C GLY A 146 -16.75 3.45 -0.90
N TYR A 147 -15.86 2.67 -0.27
CA TYR A 147 -14.91 3.22 0.71
C TYR A 147 -13.81 4.03 0.02
N THR A 148 -13.34 5.05 0.70
CA THR A 148 -12.21 5.88 0.24
C THR A 148 -10.92 5.44 0.92
N ILE A 149 -9.85 5.40 0.14
CA ILE A 149 -8.52 5.07 0.64
C ILE A 149 -7.62 6.29 0.46
N LYS A 150 -7.26 6.94 1.54
CA LYS A 150 -6.31 8.05 1.57
C LYS A 150 -4.90 7.51 1.35
N VAL A 151 -4.09 8.24 0.60
CA VAL A 151 -2.75 7.82 0.24
C VAL A 151 -1.72 8.78 0.84
N GLY A 152 -0.84 8.25 1.68
CA GLY A 152 0.37 8.94 2.13
C GLY A 152 1.56 8.59 1.22
N ILE A 153 2.49 9.52 1.06
CA ILE A 153 3.73 9.29 0.29
C ILE A 153 4.82 8.83 1.25
N SER A 154 5.52 7.77 0.87
CA SER A 154 6.74 7.30 1.52
C SER A 154 7.90 7.38 0.54
N GLU A 155 9.02 7.92 0.97
CA GLU A 155 10.27 7.89 0.21
C GLU A 155 11.05 6.59 0.42
N VAL A 156 10.68 5.85 1.46
CA VAL A 156 11.33 4.60 1.85
C VAL A 156 10.55 3.43 1.27
N GLU A 157 11.28 2.47 0.71
CA GLU A 157 10.74 1.19 0.28
C GLU A 157 10.83 0.19 1.43
N THR A 158 9.73 -0.55 1.68
CA THR A 158 9.78 -1.74 2.53
C THR A 158 10.28 -2.93 1.71
N ILE A 159 11.08 -3.76 2.35
CA ILE A 159 11.48 -5.05 1.79
C ILE A 159 10.54 -6.09 2.38
N GLY A 160 9.49 -6.44 1.64
CA GLY A 160 8.67 -7.60 1.95
C GLY A 160 9.48 -8.88 1.76
N ILE A 161 9.27 -9.87 2.62
CA ILE A 161 9.97 -11.17 2.58
C ILE A 161 8.98 -12.26 2.20
N ASP A 162 8.75 -12.41 0.90
CA ASP A 162 7.86 -13.45 0.33
C ASP A 162 8.65 -14.61 -0.29
N THR A 163 9.89 -14.36 -0.71
CA THR A 163 10.73 -15.32 -1.41
C THR A 163 12.12 -15.44 -0.76
N PRO A 164 12.86 -16.56 -1.01
CA PRO A 164 14.25 -16.66 -0.56
C PRO A 164 15.16 -15.55 -1.08
N GLN A 165 14.86 -14.99 -2.27
CA GLN A 165 15.58 -13.84 -2.83
C GLN A 165 15.31 -12.57 -2.02
N ASP A 166 14.09 -12.38 -1.53
CA ASP A 166 13.73 -11.26 -0.67
C ASP A 166 14.45 -11.35 0.67
N LEU A 167 14.56 -12.55 1.24
CA LEU A 167 15.33 -12.78 2.46
C LEU A 167 16.80 -12.39 2.28
N ALA A 168 17.42 -12.77 1.17
CA ALA A 168 18.80 -12.39 0.89
C ALA A 168 18.99 -10.87 0.75
N ARG A 169 18.02 -10.18 0.13
CA ARG A 169 18.00 -8.70 0.05
C ARG A 169 17.83 -8.06 1.44
N ALA A 170 16.96 -8.63 2.27
CA ALA A 170 16.72 -8.19 3.64
C ALA A 170 17.99 -8.33 4.52
N GLU A 171 18.69 -9.45 4.42
CA GLU A 171 19.96 -9.67 5.11
C GLU A 171 21.06 -8.70 4.66
N ALA A 172 21.14 -8.41 3.36
CA ALA A 172 22.08 -7.43 2.83
C ALA A 172 21.77 -6.01 3.36
N PHE A 173 20.49 -5.64 3.42
CA PHE A 173 20.04 -4.38 3.97
C PHE A 173 20.40 -4.23 5.46
N LEU A 174 20.21 -5.27 6.26
CA LEU A 174 20.59 -5.26 7.69
C LEU A 174 22.09 -5.05 7.87
N LYS A 175 22.92 -5.75 7.11
CA LYS A 175 24.38 -5.63 7.18
C LYS A 175 24.88 -4.21 6.84
N GLN A 176 24.20 -3.51 5.93
CA GLN A 176 24.54 -2.11 5.62
C GLN A 176 24.21 -1.17 6.78
N ARG A 177 23.11 -1.40 7.50
CA ARG A 177 22.71 -0.57 8.66
C ARG A 177 23.53 -0.83 9.93
N GLU A 178 24.07 -2.03 10.11
CA GLU A 178 24.95 -2.36 11.25
C GLU A 178 26.38 -1.85 11.04
N GLY A 179 26.73 -1.45 9.82
CA GLY A 179 28.05 -0.88 9.46
C GLY A 179 28.11 0.65 9.50
N GLU A 180 26.99 1.33 9.76
CA GLU A 180 26.87 2.78 10.00
C GLU A 180 26.79 3.06 11.52
#